data_b1606aa420381495fe5836195e19d87a
#
_entry.id   b1606aa420381495fe5836195e19d87a
#
_cell.length_a   1.000
_cell.length_b   1.000
_cell.length_c   1.000
_cell.angle_alpha   90.00
_cell.angle_beta   90.00
_cell.angle_gamma   90.00
#
_symmetry.space_group_name_H-M   'P 1'
#
loop_
_entity.id
_entity.type
_entity.pdbx_description
1 polymer ?
#
loop_
_entity_poly.entity_id
_entity_poly.type
_entity_poly.pdbx_seq_one_letter_code
_entity_poly.pdbx_strand_id
1 'polypeptide(L)'
;MNRTRTAIVVGGGIAGPVAALALRRAGIEATVHESHSTTADGVGGALGIAPNGRAALGLVGLDRVGAPMNAIVLQNHRGRTITEIRQPMQFSWRADLYRRLYDLALGQGVRIHHGHQLVDILESATGIRAVFADGTTSDEADVLIGADGLRSTVRRLIDPRAPQPRYSGLLGFGARVEGAGLPPTGDRMYMAFGRRAFFGHQSFDDGTGVWFANLPHAYMTWQQVRQTPNEEWLRRLGEVFAGDSVPALDLLRRTRADDLVAAGPMEDLPHVPHWHRGRMVLVGDSAHATSPSSGQGVSLAAESAVELARALRDLPLPRAFTAYEQARRARVERVIAQAARTNSGKAAGPVGRVFRDALLPLFARLATPEKMAWQYDHRIHWEAPVAA
;
A
#
# COMPACT_ATOMS: atom_id res chain seq x y z
N MET A 1 -15.00 -32.55 -6.78
CA MET A 1 -14.97 -31.21 -6.18
C MET A 1 -14.88 -30.18 -7.31
N ASN A 2 -15.83 -29.27 -7.40
CA ASN A 2 -15.86 -28.30 -8.51
C ASN A 2 -14.70 -27.33 -8.42
N ARG A 3 -14.07 -27.07 -9.59
CA ARG A 3 -13.03 -26.05 -9.76
C ARG A 3 -13.69 -24.68 -9.74
N THR A 4 -13.09 -23.70 -9.08
CA THR A 4 -13.53 -22.29 -9.08
C THR A 4 -13.53 -21.75 -10.52
N ARG A 5 -14.66 -21.15 -10.94
CA ARG A 5 -14.85 -20.60 -12.29
C ARG A 5 -15.15 -19.10 -12.28
N THR A 6 -15.80 -18.64 -11.22
CA THR A 6 -16.29 -17.26 -11.11
C THR A 6 -15.92 -16.64 -9.77
N ALA A 7 -15.62 -15.36 -9.76
CA ALA A 7 -15.24 -14.59 -8.57
C ALA A 7 -15.87 -13.20 -8.55
N ILE A 8 -16.36 -12.79 -7.39
CA ILE A 8 -16.67 -11.41 -7.05
C ILE A 8 -15.47 -10.82 -6.34
N VAL A 9 -14.97 -9.67 -6.81
CA VAL A 9 -13.91 -8.91 -6.15
C VAL A 9 -14.50 -7.61 -5.61
N VAL A 10 -14.44 -7.42 -4.30
CA VAL A 10 -14.94 -6.22 -3.62
C VAL A 10 -13.80 -5.25 -3.36
N GLY A 11 -13.87 -4.06 -3.95
CA GLY A 11 -12.87 -3.01 -3.91
C GLY A 11 -12.08 -2.89 -5.21
N GLY A 12 -12.16 -1.73 -5.85
CA GLY A 12 -11.50 -1.40 -7.13
C GLY A 12 -10.17 -0.65 -6.99
N GLY A 13 -9.55 -0.62 -5.80
CA GLY A 13 -8.26 0.04 -5.56
C GLY A 13 -7.10 -0.62 -6.31
N ILE A 14 -5.97 -0.87 -5.65
CA ILE A 14 -4.83 -1.56 -6.28
C ILE A 14 -5.00 -3.09 -6.24
N ALA A 15 -5.35 -3.63 -5.09
CA ALA A 15 -5.43 -5.09 -4.88
C ALA A 15 -6.52 -5.75 -5.74
N GLY A 16 -7.67 -5.09 -5.92
CA GLY A 16 -8.81 -5.65 -6.66
C GLY A 16 -8.52 -5.88 -8.13
N PRO A 17 -8.10 -4.88 -8.91
CA PRO A 17 -7.72 -5.06 -10.31
C PRO A 17 -6.58 -6.09 -10.48
N VAL A 18 -5.57 -6.11 -9.59
CA VAL A 18 -4.51 -7.13 -9.63
C VAL A 18 -5.08 -8.53 -9.38
N ALA A 19 -6.00 -8.67 -8.42
CA ALA A 19 -6.66 -9.96 -8.16
C ALA A 19 -7.50 -10.41 -9.36
N ALA A 20 -8.29 -9.52 -9.95
CA ALA A 20 -9.11 -9.84 -11.12
C ALA A 20 -8.25 -10.27 -12.32
N LEU A 21 -7.15 -9.57 -12.60
CA LEU A 21 -6.19 -9.92 -13.65
C LEU A 21 -5.52 -11.29 -13.39
N ALA A 22 -5.10 -11.54 -12.16
CA ALA A 22 -4.48 -12.82 -11.78
C ALA A 22 -5.47 -13.99 -11.89
N LEU A 23 -6.73 -13.77 -11.50
CA LEU A 23 -7.80 -14.74 -11.65
C LEU A 23 -8.08 -15.06 -13.12
N ARG A 24 -8.14 -14.06 -13.99
CA ARG A 24 -8.27 -14.29 -15.44
C ARG A 24 -7.13 -15.13 -15.99
N ARG A 25 -5.89 -14.83 -15.58
CA ARG A 25 -4.74 -15.67 -15.94
C ARG A 25 -4.91 -17.12 -15.45
N ALA A 26 -5.57 -17.33 -14.32
CA ALA A 26 -5.92 -18.67 -13.81
C ALA A 26 -7.11 -19.32 -14.53
N GLY A 27 -7.75 -18.63 -15.49
CA GLY A 27 -8.96 -19.11 -16.17
C GLY A 27 -10.24 -18.95 -15.35
N ILE A 28 -10.24 -18.03 -14.37
CA ILE A 28 -11.37 -17.72 -13.49
C ILE A 28 -11.94 -16.35 -13.90
N GLU A 29 -13.22 -16.29 -14.23
CA GLU A 29 -13.91 -15.04 -14.56
C GLU A 29 -14.09 -14.21 -13.28
N ALA A 30 -13.70 -12.92 -13.32
CA ALA A 30 -13.79 -12.03 -12.19
C ALA A 30 -14.57 -10.75 -12.54
N THR A 31 -15.44 -10.32 -11.61
CA THR A 31 -16.13 -9.04 -11.67
C THR A 31 -15.74 -8.21 -10.45
N VAL A 32 -15.33 -6.95 -10.66
CA VAL A 32 -14.91 -6.02 -9.59
C VAL A 32 -16.08 -5.09 -9.25
N HIS A 33 -16.32 -4.89 -7.96
CA HIS A 33 -17.32 -3.96 -7.43
C HIS A 33 -16.63 -2.93 -6.55
N GLU A 34 -16.71 -1.65 -6.96
CA GLU A 34 -16.08 -0.51 -6.30
C GLU A 34 -17.14 0.40 -5.67
N SER A 35 -16.90 0.82 -4.44
CA SER A 35 -17.84 1.67 -3.68
C SER A 35 -17.92 3.12 -4.20
N HIS A 36 -16.84 3.65 -4.75
CA HIS A 36 -16.83 4.99 -5.34
C HIS A 36 -17.64 5.01 -6.64
N SER A 37 -18.37 6.10 -6.85
CA SER A 37 -19.21 6.28 -8.06
C SER A 37 -18.42 6.53 -9.33
N THR A 38 -17.14 6.87 -9.21
CA THR A 38 -16.23 7.16 -10.32
C THR A 38 -14.86 6.53 -10.06
N THR A 39 -13.99 6.58 -11.06
CA THR A 39 -12.60 6.16 -10.91
C THR A 39 -11.86 7.02 -9.88
N ALA A 40 -10.96 6.41 -9.11
CA ALA A 40 -10.18 7.07 -8.04
C ALA A 40 -8.98 7.87 -8.58
N ASP A 41 -9.16 8.56 -9.72
CA ASP A 41 -8.15 9.41 -10.32
C ASP A 41 -7.83 10.58 -9.39
N GLY A 42 -6.54 10.85 -9.21
CA GLY A 42 -6.08 11.91 -8.32
C GLY A 42 -6.13 11.59 -6.82
N VAL A 43 -6.57 10.39 -6.41
CA VAL A 43 -6.61 10.02 -5.01
C VAL A 43 -5.30 9.34 -4.58
N GLY A 44 -4.65 9.92 -3.56
CA GLY A 44 -3.47 9.37 -2.91
C GLY A 44 -2.15 9.94 -3.43
N GLY A 45 -1.11 9.75 -2.63
CA GLY A 45 0.24 10.29 -2.88
C GLY A 45 1.16 9.38 -3.67
N ALA A 46 2.43 9.61 -3.48
CA ALA A 46 3.50 8.79 -4.03
C ALA A 46 3.61 7.44 -3.32
N LEU A 47 4.03 6.42 -4.04
CA LEU A 47 4.29 5.10 -3.50
C LEU A 47 5.57 4.49 -4.07
N GLY A 48 6.20 3.64 -3.27
CA GLY A 48 7.32 2.80 -3.68
C GLY A 48 6.82 1.42 -4.11
N ILE A 49 7.39 0.90 -5.19
CA ILE A 49 7.15 -0.46 -5.66
C ILE A 49 8.48 -1.21 -5.60
N ALA A 50 8.55 -2.18 -4.75
CA ALA A 50 9.75 -2.98 -4.54
C ALA A 50 9.90 -4.08 -5.61
N PRO A 51 11.09 -4.69 -5.76
CA PRO A 51 11.36 -5.72 -6.77
C PRO A 51 10.39 -6.90 -6.74
N ASN A 52 9.98 -7.34 -5.55
CA ASN A 52 8.97 -8.39 -5.36
C ASN A 52 7.60 -7.98 -5.91
N GLY A 53 7.17 -6.73 -5.63
CA GLY A 53 5.92 -6.19 -6.14
C GLY A 53 5.93 -6.02 -7.67
N ARG A 54 7.04 -5.51 -8.22
CA ARG A 54 7.22 -5.43 -9.67
C ARG A 54 7.13 -6.81 -10.33
N ALA A 55 7.76 -7.82 -9.75
CA ALA A 55 7.67 -9.18 -10.27
C ALA A 55 6.22 -9.71 -10.24
N ALA A 56 5.47 -9.47 -9.15
CA ALA A 56 4.07 -9.87 -9.05
C ALA A 56 3.18 -9.11 -10.05
N LEU A 57 3.39 -7.80 -10.23
CA LEU A 57 2.68 -6.99 -11.23
C LEU A 57 2.98 -7.44 -12.66
N GLY A 58 4.24 -7.83 -12.96
CA GLY A 58 4.60 -8.41 -14.26
C GLY A 58 3.84 -9.70 -14.58
N LEU A 59 3.53 -10.53 -13.56
CA LEU A 59 2.72 -11.73 -13.76
C LEU A 59 1.29 -11.45 -14.23
N VAL A 60 0.77 -10.25 -13.99
CA VAL A 60 -0.56 -9.83 -14.48
C VAL A 60 -0.48 -8.92 -15.70
N GLY A 61 0.71 -8.76 -16.31
CA GLY A 61 0.91 -7.99 -17.54
C GLY A 61 1.27 -6.52 -17.34
N LEU A 62 1.64 -6.11 -16.13
CA LEU A 62 2.09 -4.75 -15.85
C LEU A 62 3.62 -4.71 -15.63
N ASP A 63 4.40 -4.73 -16.73
CA ASP A 63 5.87 -4.86 -16.67
C ASP A 63 6.59 -3.55 -16.33
N ARG A 64 6.03 -2.39 -16.74
CA ARG A 64 6.63 -1.08 -16.51
C ARG A 64 5.80 -0.31 -15.48
N VAL A 65 6.42 0.07 -14.37
CA VAL A 65 5.74 0.77 -13.27
C VAL A 65 6.64 1.86 -12.71
N GLY A 66 6.29 3.12 -12.97
CA GLY A 66 6.99 4.27 -12.35
C GLY A 66 8.42 4.51 -12.83
N ALA A 67 9.11 5.40 -12.13
CA ALA A 67 10.50 5.79 -12.35
C ALA A 67 11.47 5.03 -11.42
N PRO A 68 12.72 4.77 -11.82
CA PRO A 68 13.71 4.15 -10.95
C PRO A 68 13.98 4.98 -9.68
N MET A 69 14.06 4.31 -8.53
CA MET A 69 14.52 4.84 -7.25
C MET A 69 15.44 3.80 -6.63
N ASN A 70 16.76 3.93 -6.89
CA ASN A 70 17.73 2.88 -6.58
C ASN A 70 18.45 3.07 -5.24
N ALA A 71 18.31 4.24 -4.62
CA ALA A 71 18.92 4.50 -3.34
C ALA A 71 18.05 5.40 -2.44
N ILE A 72 18.14 5.16 -1.15
CA ILE A 72 17.60 6.00 -0.09
C ILE A 72 18.76 6.61 0.67
N VAL A 73 18.86 7.94 0.67
CA VAL A 73 19.84 8.71 1.42
C VAL A 73 19.22 9.17 2.72
N LEU A 74 19.63 8.57 3.83
CA LEU A 74 19.14 8.95 5.17
C LEU A 74 19.96 10.11 5.71
N GLN A 75 19.28 11.17 6.14
CA GLN A 75 19.86 12.39 6.68
C GLN A 75 19.37 12.68 8.10
N ASN A 76 20.13 13.46 8.86
CA ASN A 76 19.67 14.07 10.08
C ASN A 76 19.00 15.45 9.81
N HIS A 77 18.48 16.09 10.86
CA HIS A 77 17.83 17.41 10.80
C HIS A 77 18.74 18.54 10.28
N ARG A 78 20.07 18.35 10.24
CA ARG A 78 21.05 19.30 9.69
C ARG A 78 21.37 19.03 8.22
N GLY A 79 20.65 18.12 7.55
CA GLY A 79 20.94 17.71 6.19
C GLY A 79 22.23 16.88 6.01
N ARG A 80 22.89 16.47 7.11
CA ARG A 80 24.08 15.62 7.03
C ARG A 80 23.65 14.18 6.75
N THR A 81 24.24 13.58 5.73
CA THR A 81 24.03 12.17 5.41
C THR A 81 24.51 11.27 6.55
N ILE A 82 23.61 10.43 7.03
CA ILE A 82 23.89 9.38 8.01
C ILE A 82 24.36 8.11 7.30
N THR A 83 23.64 7.73 6.23
CA THR A 83 23.93 6.54 5.43
C THR A 83 23.19 6.58 4.11
N GLU A 84 23.68 5.83 3.12
CA GLU A 84 22.98 5.54 1.88
C GLU A 84 22.66 4.04 1.83
N ILE A 85 21.40 3.72 1.56
CA ILE A 85 20.93 2.34 1.43
C ILE A 85 20.55 2.13 -0.05
N ARG A 86 21.29 1.26 -0.73
CA ARG A 86 20.98 0.87 -2.10
C ARG A 86 19.86 -0.15 -2.08
N GLN A 87 18.76 0.22 -2.71
CA GLN A 87 17.56 -0.59 -2.77
C GLN A 87 16.81 -0.28 -4.06
N PRO A 88 16.84 -1.20 -5.04
CA PRO A 88 16.22 -0.97 -6.34
C PRO A 88 14.71 -1.00 -6.20
N MET A 89 14.10 0.17 -6.03
CA MET A 89 12.66 0.37 -6.02
C MET A 89 12.23 1.15 -7.26
N GLN A 90 10.94 1.27 -7.45
CA GLN A 90 10.34 2.19 -8.40
C GLN A 90 9.43 3.16 -7.67
N PHE A 91 9.50 4.42 -8.05
CA PHE A 91 8.59 5.45 -7.59
C PHE A 91 7.44 5.56 -8.58
N SER A 92 6.21 5.59 -8.07
CA SER A 92 5.02 5.85 -8.88
C SER A 92 4.02 6.71 -8.12
N TRP A 93 3.24 7.50 -8.84
CA TRP A 93 2.03 8.06 -8.28
C TRP A 93 0.97 6.97 -8.14
N ARG A 94 0.23 7.01 -7.03
CA ARG A 94 -0.83 6.03 -6.80
C ARG A 94 -1.90 6.11 -7.90
N ALA A 95 -2.23 7.34 -8.32
CA ALA A 95 -3.18 7.58 -9.40
C ALA A 95 -2.74 6.95 -10.73
N ASP A 96 -1.46 7.09 -11.10
CA ASP A 96 -0.92 6.53 -12.34
C ASP A 96 -0.94 5.00 -12.31
N LEU A 97 -0.51 4.39 -11.19
CA LEU A 97 -0.56 2.94 -11.04
C LEU A 97 -2.00 2.43 -11.09
N TYR A 98 -2.91 3.12 -10.38
CA TYR A 98 -4.33 2.79 -10.39
C TYR A 98 -4.90 2.83 -11.81
N ARG A 99 -4.70 3.93 -12.55
CA ARG A 99 -5.20 4.09 -13.91
C ARG A 99 -4.70 2.98 -14.83
N ARG A 100 -3.41 2.68 -14.79
CA ARG A 100 -2.80 1.63 -15.62
C ARG A 100 -3.35 0.24 -15.30
N LEU A 101 -3.56 -0.09 -14.02
CA LEU A 101 -4.18 -1.35 -13.61
C LEU A 101 -5.63 -1.42 -14.04
N TYR A 102 -6.36 -0.31 -13.91
CA TYR A 102 -7.75 -0.19 -14.31
C TYR A 102 -7.91 -0.39 -15.83
N ASP A 103 -7.14 0.33 -16.63
CA ASP A 103 -7.16 0.23 -18.09
C ASP A 103 -6.75 -1.16 -18.56
N LEU A 104 -5.74 -1.76 -17.93
CA LEU A 104 -5.31 -3.12 -18.22
C LEU A 104 -6.42 -4.14 -17.91
N ALA A 105 -7.11 -3.99 -16.78
CA ALA A 105 -8.23 -4.86 -16.40
C ALA A 105 -9.39 -4.76 -17.39
N LEU A 106 -9.80 -3.55 -17.76
CA LEU A 106 -10.83 -3.32 -18.78
C LEU A 106 -10.40 -3.90 -20.15
N GLY A 107 -9.15 -3.64 -20.56
CA GLY A 107 -8.60 -4.14 -21.83
C GLY A 107 -8.55 -5.67 -21.90
N GLN A 108 -8.46 -6.35 -20.76
CA GLN A 108 -8.57 -7.81 -20.66
C GLN A 108 -10.01 -8.30 -20.45
N GLY A 109 -11.02 -7.42 -20.48
CA GLY A 109 -12.43 -7.77 -20.37
C GLY A 109 -12.90 -8.04 -18.93
N VAL A 110 -12.20 -7.51 -17.91
CA VAL A 110 -12.71 -7.50 -16.53
C VAL A 110 -13.84 -6.48 -16.44
N ARG A 111 -14.99 -6.88 -15.93
CA ARG A 111 -16.09 -5.97 -15.64
C ARG A 111 -15.82 -5.26 -14.32
N ILE A 112 -15.93 -3.92 -14.29
CA ILE A 112 -15.76 -3.11 -13.09
C ILE A 112 -17.03 -2.25 -12.91
N HIS A 113 -17.73 -2.47 -11.82
CA HIS A 113 -18.94 -1.74 -11.45
C HIS A 113 -18.63 -0.72 -10.35
N HIS A 114 -18.98 0.52 -10.59
CA HIS A 114 -18.83 1.63 -9.65
C HIS A 114 -20.12 1.88 -8.86
N GLY A 115 -20.02 2.54 -7.69
CA GLY A 115 -21.15 2.85 -6.81
C GLY A 115 -21.65 1.65 -6.00
N HIS A 116 -20.97 0.51 -6.08
CA HIS A 116 -21.37 -0.74 -5.42
C HIS A 116 -20.68 -0.89 -4.05
N GLN A 117 -21.19 -0.18 -3.04
CA GLN A 117 -20.74 -0.32 -1.66
C GLN A 117 -21.29 -1.61 -1.04
N LEU A 118 -20.43 -2.60 -0.78
CA LEU A 118 -20.82 -3.84 -0.10
C LEU A 118 -21.34 -3.55 1.32
N VAL A 119 -22.49 -4.13 1.65
CA VAL A 119 -23.08 -4.07 3.01
C VAL A 119 -23.26 -5.45 3.61
N ASP A 120 -23.58 -6.47 2.80
CA ASP A 120 -23.83 -7.84 3.27
C ASP A 120 -23.54 -8.87 2.15
N ILE A 121 -23.71 -10.15 2.45
CA ILE A 121 -23.56 -11.26 1.50
C ILE A 121 -24.74 -12.22 1.63
N LEU A 122 -25.03 -12.92 0.54
CA LEU A 122 -25.92 -14.09 0.52
C LEU A 122 -25.10 -15.30 0.08
N GLU A 123 -24.84 -16.21 1.01
CA GLU A 123 -24.07 -17.44 0.73
C GLU A 123 -25.01 -18.65 0.73
N SER A 124 -24.83 -19.53 -0.27
CA SER A 124 -25.56 -20.77 -0.47
C SER A 124 -24.63 -21.97 -0.58
N ALA A 125 -25.19 -23.14 -0.73
CA ALA A 125 -24.40 -24.34 -1.01
C ALA A 125 -23.66 -24.26 -2.36
N THR A 126 -24.21 -23.53 -3.34
CA THR A 126 -23.69 -23.45 -4.71
C THR A 126 -22.82 -22.24 -4.96
N GLY A 127 -23.03 -21.11 -4.26
CA GLY A 127 -22.33 -19.87 -4.55
C GLY A 127 -22.52 -18.80 -3.49
N ILE A 128 -22.03 -17.60 -3.82
CA ILE A 128 -22.10 -16.40 -2.99
C ILE A 128 -22.51 -15.20 -3.85
N ARG A 129 -23.29 -14.30 -3.28
CA ARG A 129 -23.67 -12.99 -3.88
C ARG A 129 -23.28 -11.87 -2.93
N ALA A 130 -22.83 -10.75 -3.47
CA ALA A 130 -22.66 -9.50 -2.74
C ALA A 130 -23.97 -8.74 -2.70
N VAL A 131 -24.30 -8.11 -1.56
CA VAL A 131 -25.43 -7.19 -1.37
C VAL A 131 -24.89 -5.80 -1.22
N PHE A 132 -25.39 -4.85 -2.01
CA PHE A 132 -24.93 -3.48 -2.05
C PHE A 132 -25.87 -2.50 -1.32
N ALA A 133 -25.34 -1.33 -0.94
CA ALA A 133 -26.07 -0.33 -0.18
C ALA A 133 -27.30 0.26 -0.92
N ASP A 134 -27.31 0.18 -2.25
CA ASP A 134 -28.42 0.58 -3.10
C ASP A 134 -29.56 -0.47 -3.18
N GLY A 135 -29.40 -1.60 -2.47
CA GLY A 135 -30.34 -2.70 -2.46
C GLY A 135 -30.17 -3.71 -3.60
N THR A 136 -29.24 -3.48 -4.50
CA THR A 136 -28.93 -4.45 -5.58
C THR A 136 -28.03 -5.58 -5.10
N THR A 137 -27.97 -6.65 -5.89
CA THR A 137 -27.07 -7.80 -5.63
C THR A 137 -26.25 -8.10 -6.86
N SER A 138 -25.07 -8.68 -6.64
CA SER A 138 -24.25 -9.22 -7.73
C SER A 138 -24.87 -10.49 -8.34
N ASP A 139 -24.35 -10.89 -9.49
CA ASP A 139 -24.48 -12.27 -9.95
C ASP A 139 -23.89 -13.24 -8.92
N GLU A 140 -24.32 -14.51 -8.97
CA GLU A 140 -23.78 -15.57 -8.12
C GLU A 140 -22.38 -15.98 -8.62
N ALA A 141 -21.44 -16.14 -7.68
CA ALA A 141 -20.08 -16.61 -7.99
C ALA A 141 -19.65 -17.72 -7.02
N ASP A 142 -18.59 -18.44 -7.39
CA ASP A 142 -18.00 -19.47 -6.56
C ASP A 142 -17.30 -18.92 -5.32
N VAL A 143 -16.73 -17.70 -5.43
CA VAL A 143 -15.92 -17.06 -4.38
C VAL A 143 -16.11 -15.54 -4.35
N LEU A 144 -16.04 -14.96 -3.15
CA LEU A 144 -15.97 -13.52 -2.93
C LEU A 144 -14.62 -13.14 -2.31
N ILE A 145 -13.91 -12.22 -2.96
CA ILE A 145 -12.58 -11.75 -2.56
C ILE A 145 -12.70 -10.33 -2.03
N GLY A 146 -12.38 -10.14 -0.75
CA GLY A 146 -12.33 -8.83 -0.11
C GLY A 146 -11.00 -8.15 -0.40
N ALA A 147 -11.01 -7.16 -1.30
CA ALA A 147 -9.92 -6.24 -1.62
C ALA A 147 -10.28 -4.80 -1.21
N ASP A 148 -11.18 -4.65 -0.25
CA ASP A 148 -11.87 -3.44 0.18
C ASP A 148 -11.11 -2.64 1.25
N GLY A 149 -9.79 -2.92 1.36
CA GLY A 149 -8.82 -2.08 2.04
C GLY A 149 -8.86 -2.15 3.57
N LEU A 150 -8.21 -1.18 4.19
CA LEU A 150 -7.95 -1.14 5.63
C LEU A 150 -9.22 -1.26 6.49
N ARG A 151 -10.34 -0.67 6.06
CA ARG A 151 -11.64 -0.68 6.78
C ARG A 151 -12.62 -1.70 6.22
N SER A 152 -12.10 -2.82 5.76
CA SER A 152 -12.82 -3.88 5.06
C SER A 152 -14.13 -4.29 5.71
N THR A 153 -15.19 -4.27 4.92
CA THR A 153 -16.50 -4.85 5.26
C THR A 153 -16.43 -6.37 5.19
N VAL A 154 -15.73 -6.92 4.17
CA VAL A 154 -15.58 -8.38 4.03
C VAL A 154 -14.87 -8.97 5.26
N ARG A 155 -13.84 -8.28 5.82
CA ARG A 155 -13.19 -8.72 7.06
C ARG A 155 -14.16 -8.83 8.22
N ARG A 156 -15.06 -7.85 8.39
CA ARG A 156 -16.08 -7.90 9.45
C ARG A 156 -17.14 -8.98 9.22
N LEU A 157 -17.47 -9.26 7.96
CA LEU A 157 -18.39 -10.35 7.62
C LEU A 157 -17.75 -11.73 7.87
N ILE A 158 -16.45 -11.88 7.65
CA ILE A 158 -15.69 -13.10 7.98
C ILE A 158 -15.61 -13.27 9.50
N ASP A 159 -15.17 -12.22 10.21
CA ASP A 159 -15.04 -12.22 11.66
C ASP A 159 -15.57 -10.89 12.24
N PRO A 160 -16.78 -10.91 12.86
CA PRO A 160 -17.31 -9.72 13.54
C PRO A 160 -16.43 -9.17 14.67
N ARG A 161 -15.49 -9.97 15.20
CA ARG A 161 -14.51 -9.57 16.21
C ARG A 161 -13.15 -9.23 15.61
N ALA A 162 -13.06 -9.09 14.29
CA ALA A 162 -11.81 -8.74 13.62
C ALA A 162 -11.18 -7.46 14.20
N PRO A 163 -9.86 -7.40 14.31
CA PRO A 163 -9.17 -6.26 14.89
C PRO A 163 -9.40 -4.99 14.05
N GLN A 164 -9.47 -3.86 14.78
CA GLN A 164 -9.47 -2.54 14.14
C GLN A 164 -8.04 -2.14 13.78
N PRO A 165 -7.88 -1.26 12.76
CA PRO A 165 -6.58 -0.71 12.42
C PRO A 165 -5.92 -0.03 13.61
N ARG A 166 -4.61 -0.23 13.75
CA ARG A 166 -3.79 0.35 14.80
C ARG A 166 -3.12 1.61 14.29
N TYR A 167 -3.31 2.73 14.98
CA TYR A 167 -2.65 3.99 14.69
C TYR A 167 -1.16 3.95 15.05
N SER A 168 -0.30 4.43 14.17
CA SER A 168 1.16 4.43 14.35
C SER A 168 1.71 5.65 15.11
N GLY A 169 0.86 6.61 15.49
CA GLY A 169 1.28 7.87 16.10
C GLY A 169 1.67 8.95 15.08
N LEU A 170 1.45 8.72 13.78
CA LEU A 170 1.89 9.60 12.70
C LEU A 170 0.75 9.97 11.77
N LEU A 171 0.67 11.25 11.40
CA LEU A 171 -0.10 11.72 10.25
C LEU A 171 0.81 11.81 9.02
N GLY A 172 0.30 11.38 7.87
CA GLY A 172 0.99 11.42 6.59
C GLY A 172 0.57 12.62 5.73
N PHE A 173 1.54 13.28 5.11
CA PHE A 173 1.32 14.35 4.14
C PHE A 173 2.26 14.17 2.96
N GLY A 174 1.93 14.76 1.81
CA GLY A 174 2.81 14.78 0.65
C GLY A 174 2.26 15.65 -0.46
N ALA A 175 3.14 16.02 -1.40
CA ALA A 175 2.73 16.75 -2.60
C ALA A 175 3.70 16.48 -3.76
N ARG A 176 3.20 16.72 -4.96
CA ARG A 176 4.01 17.04 -6.13
C ARG A 176 4.18 18.55 -6.20
N VAL A 177 5.36 18.99 -6.57
CA VAL A 177 5.68 20.42 -6.66
C VAL A 177 6.22 20.70 -8.06
N GLU A 178 5.51 21.53 -8.79
CA GLU A 178 6.00 22.09 -10.05
C GLU A 178 7.05 23.16 -9.74
N GLY A 179 8.20 23.13 -10.43
CA GLY A 179 9.29 24.07 -10.17
C GLY A 179 9.85 23.95 -8.74
N ALA A 180 10.30 22.76 -8.36
CA ALA A 180 10.82 22.45 -7.02
C ALA A 180 11.99 23.34 -6.59
N GLY A 181 12.74 23.92 -7.55
CA GLY A 181 13.88 24.81 -7.28
C GLY A 181 15.07 24.11 -6.64
N LEU A 182 15.12 22.79 -6.74
CA LEU A 182 16.19 21.95 -6.24
C LEU A 182 16.93 21.28 -7.41
N PRO A 183 18.25 21.03 -7.27
CA PRO A 183 18.96 20.19 -8.22
C PRO A 183 18.31 18.80 -8.31
N PRO A 184 18.30 18.17 -9.49
CA PRO A 184 17.84 16.78 -9.62
C PRO A 184 18.59 15.85 -8.70
N THR A 185 17.86 14.93 -8.06
CA THR A 185 18.45 13.93 -7.16
C THR A 185 18.80 12.63 -7.86
N GLY A 186 18.52 12.55 -9.16
CA GLY A 186 18.65 11.33 -9.94
C GLY A 186 17.71 10.23 -9.43
N ASP A 187 18.26 9.05 -9.24
CA ASP A 187 17.55 7.89 -8.71
C ASP A 187 17.55 7.77 -7.17
N ARG A 188 17.86 8.87 -6.46
CA ARG A 188 17.95 8.91 -4.99
C ARG A 188 16.75 9.60 -4.36
N MET A 189 16.17 8.93 -3.37
CA MET A 189 15.19 9.51 -2.46
C MET A 189 15.91 9.95 -1.18
N TYR A 190 15.88 11.22 -0.87
CA TYR A 190 16.43 11.78 0.38
C TYR A 190 15.38 11.71 1.48
N MET A 191 15.74 11.14 2.61
CA MET A 191 14.86 10.97 3.77
C MET A 191 15.53 11.52 5.02
N ALA A 192 14.95 12.54 5.63
CA ALA A 192 15.52 13.22 6.77
C ALA A 192 14.74 12.96 8.07
N PHE A 193 15.45 12.58 9.11
CA PHE A 193 14.96 12.60 10.47
C PHE A 193 15.06 14.02 11.04
N GLY A 194 14.01 14.81 10.82
CA GLY A 194 13.91 16.17 11.35
C GLY A 194 13.82 16.21 12.87
N ARG A 195 13.84 17.44 13.42
CA ARG A 195 13.72 17.66 14.88
C ARG A 195 12.36 17.27 15.41
N ARG A 196 11.29 17.45 14.64
CA ARG A 196 9.90 17.26 15.09
C ARG A 196 9.10 16.33 14.20
N ALA A 197 9.54 16.10 12.94
CA ALA A 197 8.88 15.23 12.00
C ALA A 197 9.88 14.60 11.03
N PHE A 198 9.44 13.56 10.31
CA PHE A 198 10.21 12.92 9.26
C PHE A 198 9.83 13.53 7.90
N PHE A 199 10.82 13.75 7.04
CA PHE A 199 10.62 14.34 5.72
C PHE A 199 11.35 13.53 4.65
N GLY A 200 10.73 13.31 3.51
CA GLY A 200 11.35 12.70 2.35
C GLY A 200 11.11 13.53 1.10
N HIS A 201 12.09 13.59 0.18
CA HIS A 201 11.95 14.27 -1.09
C HIS A 201 12.78 13.66 -2.19
N GLN A 202 12.35 13.87 -3.42
CA GLN A 202 13.08 13.60 -4.66
C GLN A 202 12.77 14.74 -5.65
N SER A 203 13.76 15.16 -6.43
CA SER A 203 13.60 16.14 -7.51
C SER A 203 14.05 15.54 -8.83
N PHE A 204 13.39 15.94 -9.92
CA PHE A 204 13.54 15.36 -11.24
C PHE A 204 14.15 16.35 -12.23
N ASP A 205 14.65 15.86 -13.37
CA ASP A 205 15.30 16.65 -14.40
C ASP A 205 14.35 17.67 -15.08
N ASP A 206 13.03 17.42 -15.03
CA ASP A 206 12.00 18.32 -15.55
C ASP A 206 11.69 19.49 -14.60
N GLY A 207 12.44 19.63 -13.50
CA GLY A 207 12.24 20.65 -12.49
C GLY A 207 11.11 20.37 -11.51
N THR A 208 10.40 19.25 -11.65
CA THR A 208 9.39 18.85 -10.66
C THR A 208 10.04 18.21 -9.45
N GLY A 209 9.30 18.19 -8.35
CA GLY A 209 9.69 17.50 -7.14
C GLY A 209 8.54 16.79 -6.48
N VAL A 210 8.88 15.88 -5.62
CA VAL A 210 7.94 15.18 -4.74
C VAL A 210 8.47 15.22 -3.32
N TRP A 211 7.57 15.43 -2.38
CA TRP A 211 7.91 15.29 -0.97
C TRP A 211 6.80 14.59 -0.20
N PHE A 212 7.18 14.02 0.93
CA PHE A 212 6.26 13.52 1.94
C PHE A 212 6.76 13.84 3.34
N ALA A 213 5.84 13.96 4.29
CA ALA A 213 6.14 14.18 5.70
C ALA A 213 5.34 13.20 6.56
N ASN A 214 5.97 12.73 7.65
CA ASN A 214 5.29 11.99 8.70
C ASN A 214 5.38 12.80 9.99
N LEU A 215 4.24 13.36 10.40
CA LEU A 215 4.11 14.24 11.56
C LEU A 215 3.66 13.43 12.78
N PRO A 216 4.46 13.34 13.86
CA PRO A 216 3.99 12.82 15.14
C PRO A 216 2.82 13.66 15.66
N HIS A 217 1.69 13.02 15.89
CA HIS A 217 0.45 13.69 16.28
C HIS A 217 -0.45 12.74 17.07
N ALA A 218 -1.33 13.27 17.93
CA ALA A 218 -2.44 12.51 18.49
C ALA A 218 -3.35 12.00 17.37
N TYR A 219 -4.09 10.93 17.63
CA TYR A 219 -5.00 10.38 16.63
C TYR A 219 -6.01 11.43 16.16
N MET A 220 -6.15 11.53 14.86
CA MET A 220 -7.23 12.26 14.18
C MET A 220 -7.90 11.33 13.18
N THR A 221 -9.22 11.39 13.12
CA THR A 221 -9.95 10.67 12.08
C THR A 221 -9.67 11.27 10.69
N TRP A 222 -9.90 10.52 9.64
CA TRP A 222 -9.85 11.03 8.27
C TRP A 222 -10.73 12.26 8.06
N GLN A 223 -11.91 12.29 8.69
CA GLN A 223 -12.81 13.42 8.61
C GLN A 223 -12.20 14.67 9.24
N GLN A 224 -11.63 14.56 10.43
CA GLN A 224 -10.96 15.69 11.10
C GLN A 224 -9.76 16.22 10.31
N VAL A 225 -8.98 15.32 9.70
CA VAL A 225 -7.84 15.74 8.86
C VAL A 225 -8.33 16.50 7.63
N ARG A 226 -9.40 16.06 6.96
CA ARG A 226 -9.98 16.73 5.79
C ARG A 226 -10.72 18.03 6.11
N GLN A 227 -11.25 18.17 7.32
CA GLN A 227 -11.89 19.41 7.78
C GLN A 227 -10.88 20.52 8.10
N THR A 228 -9.61 20.18 8.30
CA THR A 228 -8.55 21.18 8.46
C THR A 228 -8.10 21.66 7.08
N PRO A 229 -8.18 22.97 6.78
CA PRO A 229 -7.76 23.50 5.49
C PRO A 229 -6.30 23.15 5.16
N ASN A 230 -6.01 22.92 3.87
CA ASN A 230 -4.66 22.57 3.42
C ASN A 230 -3.63 23.68 3.68
N GLU A 231 -4.05 24.94 3.61
CA GLU A 231 -3.21 26.11 3.97
C GLU A 231 -2.75 26.04 5.43
N GLU A 232 -3.66 25.63 6.30
CA GLU A 232 -3.34 25.47 7.72
C GLU A 232 -2.39 24.30 7.95
N TRP A 233 -2.54 23.19 7.22
CA TRP A 233 -1.58 22.09 7.27
C TRP A 233 -0.20 22.51 6.75
N LEU A 234 -0.11 23.26 5.64
CA LEU A 234 1.15 23.79 5.12
C LEU A 234 1.81 24.73 6.12
N ARG A 235 1.04 25.61 6.76
CA ARG A 235 1.55 26.52 7.81
C ARG A 235 2.12 25.73 8.99
N ARG A 236 1.38 24.76 9.53
CA ARG A 236 1.83 23.89 10.64
C ARG A 236 3.08 23.09 10.27
N LEU A 237 3.13 22.51 9.09
CA LEU A 237 4.32 21.80 8.61
C LEU A 237 5.51 22.75 8.47
N GLY A 238 5.30 23.99 7.98
CA GLY A 238 6.32 25.03 7.93
C GLY A 238 6.93 25.31 9.31
N GLU A 239 6.11 25.44 10.35
CA GLU A 239 6.56 25.64 11.73
C GLU A 239 7.31 24.42 12.27
N VAL A 240 6.87 23.21 11.90
CA VAL A 240 7.52 21.97 12.31
C VAL A 240 8.93 21.86 11.76
N PHE A 241 9.17 22.26 10.50
CA PHE A 241 10.46 22.15 9.83
C PHE A 241 11.32 23.42 9.88
N ALA A 242 10.86 24.51 10.52
CA ALA A 242 11.57 25.79 10.57
C ALA A 242 12.99 25.73 11.16
N GLY A 243 13.27 24.73 11.99
CA GLY A 243 14.60 24.54 12.60
C GLY A 243 15.48 23.50 11.92
N ASP A 244 15.04 22.94 10.80
CA ASP A 244 15.76 21.89 10.09
C ASP A 244 16.51 22.47 8.88
N SER A 245 17.71 21.97 8.59
CA SER A 245 18.54 22.40 7.45
C SER A 245 18.36 21.44 6.25
N VAL A 246 17.12 21.02 6.00
CA VAL A 246 16.74 20.20 4.85
C VAL A 246 15.79 21.01 3.95
N PRO A 247 15.61 20.69 2.66
CA PRO A 247 14.84 21.53 1.74
C PRO A 247 13.32 21.50 1.99
N ALA A 248 12.89 21.08 3.18
CA ALA A 248 11.48 20.97 3.54
C ALA A 248 10.73 22.29 3.41
N LEU A 249 11.28 23.39 3.99
CA LEU A 249 10.64 24.70 3.93
C LEU A 249 10.48 25.24 2.51
N ASP A 250 11.48 25.01 1.66
CA ASP A 250 11.45 25.50 0.27
C ASP A 250 10.40 24.76 -0.54
N LEU A 251 10.30 23.43 -0.35
CA LEU A 251 9.27 22.62 -1.00
C LEU A 251 7.87 22.95 -0.48
N LEU A 252 7.70 23.13 0.85
CA LEU A 252 6.41 23.50 1.45
C LEU A 252 5.92 24.86 0.94
N ARG A 253 6.81 25.87 0.82
CA ARG A 253 6.46 27.21 0.30
C ARG A 253 6.04 27.18 -1.18
N ARG A 254 6.55 26.23 -1.95
CA ARG A 254 6.23 26.04 -3.37
C ARG A 254 5.02 25.14 -3.58
N THR A 255 4.56 24.46 -2.54
CA THR A 255 3.38 23.58 -2.60
C THR A 255 2.12 24.45 -2.59
N ARG A 256 1.28 24.30 -3.61
CA ARG A 256 -0.05 24.89 -3.62
C ARG A 256 -0.95 24.11 -2.66
N ALA A 257 -1.90 24.79 -2.03
CA ALA A 257 -2.82 24.13 -1.11
C ALA A 257 -3.61 22.99 -1.78
N ASP A 258 -4.03 23.18 -3.03
CA ASP A 258 -4.76 22.17 -3.81
C ASP A 258 -3.93 20.94 -4.14
N ASP A 259 -2.58 21.06 -4.18
CA ASP A 259 -1.67 19.97 -4.47
C ASP A 259 -1.30 19.18 -3.21
N LEU A 260 -1.63 19.68 -2.02
CA LEU A 260 -1.35 18.99 -0.77
C LEU A 260 -2.26 17.77 -0.60
N VAL A 261 -1.67 16.61 -0.52
CA VAL A 261 -2.34 15.37 -0.12
C VAL A 261 -2.16 15.18 1.39
N ALA A 262 -3.21 15.48 2.16
CA ALA A 262 -3.29 15.13 3.56
C ALA A 262 -3.68 13.64 3.66
N ALA A 263 -2.67 12.76 3.69
CA ALA A 263 -2.86 11.32 3.67
C ALA A 263 -3.43 10.73 4.98
N GLY A 264 -3.66 11.57 5.99
CA GLY A 264 -4.34 11.23 7.23
C GLY A 264 -3.55 10.31 8.18
N PRO A 265 -4.26 9.61 9.08
CA PRO A 265 -3.62 8.73 10.05
C PRO A 265 -2.94 7.55 9.38
N MET A 266 -1.67 7.32 9.71
CA MET A 266 -0.94 6.15 9.28
C MET A 266 -1.29 4.98 10.19
N GLU A 267 -1.90 3.96 9.61
CA GLU A 267 -2.44 2.82 10.34
C GLU A 267 -1.90 1.50 9.77
N ASP A 268 -1.93 0.45 10.57
CA ASP A 268 -1.59 -0.92 10.17
C ASP A 268 -2.55 -1.96 10.79
N LEU A 269 -2.46 -3.18 10.29
CA LEU A 269 -3.14 -4.37 10.84
C LEU A 269 -2.06 -5.42 11.15
N PRO A 270 -1.54 -5.47 12.40
CA PRO A 270 -0.44 -6.39 12.76
C PRO A 270 -0.78 -7.86 12.59
N HIS A 271 -2.02 -8.22 12.88
CA HIS A 271 -2.51 -9.59 12.80
C HIS A 271 -4.02 -9.58 12.55
N VAL A 272 -4.48 -10.34 11.56
CA VAL A 272 -5.90 -10.63 11.30
C VAL A 272 -6.10 -12.13 11.50
N PRO A 273 -6.88 -12.57 12.52
CA PRO A 273 -6.98 -13.99 12.88
C PRO A 273 -7.51 -14.86 11.76
N HIS A 274 -8.56 -14.40 11.09
CA HIS A 274 -9.27 -15.16 10.06
C HIS A 274 -9.21 -14.43 8.71
N TRP A 275 -8.53 -15.03 7.73
CA TRP A 275 -8.43 -14.48 6.38
C TRP A 275 -9.54 -14.99 5.46
N HIS A 276 -10.21 -16.05 5.84
CA HIS A 276 -11.30 -16.63 5.06
C HIS A 276 -12.37 -17.26 5.95
N ARG A 277 -13.57 -17.36 5.43
CA ARG A 277 -14.70 -18.12 5.97
C ARG A 277 -15.67 -18.45 4.85
N GLY A 278 -16.14 -19.71 4.80
CA GLY A 278 -17.04 -20.15 3.73
C GLY A 278 -16.45 -19.89 2.36
N ARG A 279 -17.14 -19.08 1.57
CA ARG A 279 -16.70 -18.66 0.23
C ARG A 279 -16.02 -17.30 0.17
N MET A 280 -15.72 -16.69 1.31
CA MET A 280 -15.06 -15.39 1.41
C MET A 280 -13.58 -15.53 1.73
N VAL A 281 -12.72 -14.69 1.11
CA VAL A 281 -11.28 -14.59 1.39
C VAL A 281 -10.78 -13.15 1.23
N LEU A 282 -9.79 -12.74 2.03
CA LEU A 282 -9.21 -11.40 2.04
C LEU A 282 -7.90 -11.33 1.25
N VAL A 283 -7.64 -10.17 0.60
CA VAL A 283 -6.36 -9.87 -0.05
C VAL A 283 -5.94 -8.42 0.19
N GLY A 284 -4.64 -8.17 0.20
CA GLY A 284 -4.10 -6.81 0.36
C GLY A 284 -4.41 -6.22 1.74
N ASP A 285 -4.72 -4.93 1.78
CA ASP A 285 -4.93 -4.19 3.03
C ASP A 285 -6.15 -4.66 3.84
N SER A 286 -7.07 -5.42 3.25
CA SER A 286 -8.17 -6.05 3.98
C SER A 286 -7.67 -7.15 4.93
N ALA A 287 -6.57 -7.82 4.59
CA ALA A 287 -5.96 -8.90 5.37
C ALA A 287 -4.71 -8.46 6.15
N HIS A 288 -3.87 -7.59 5.57
CA HIS A 288 -2.52 -7.34 6.07
C HIS A 288 -2.01 -5.92 5.76
N ALA A 289 -2.83 -4.92 6.08
CA ALA A 289 -2.43 -3.53 5.87
C ALA A 289 -1.13 -3.20 6.61
N THR A 290 -0.16 -2.64 5.89
CA THR A 290 1.10 -2.19 6.46
C THR A 290 1.20 -0.68 6.40
N SER A 291 1.83 -0.08 7.41
CA SER A 291 2.13 1.35 7.38
C SER A 291 2.94 1.72 6.12
N PRO A 292 2.69 2.90 5.52
CA PRO A 292 3.46 3.41 4.38
C PRO A 292 4.98 3.39 4.57
N SER A 293 5.46 3.42 5.81
CA SER A 293 6.88 3.33 6.16
C SER A 293 7.57 2.03 5.74
N SER A 294 6.82 0.99 5.40
CA SER A 294 7.38 -0.23 4.83
C SER A 294 7.81 -0.08 3.37
N GLY A 295 7.18 0.84 2.62
CA GLY A 295 7.28 0.89 1.16
C GLY A 295 6.80 -0.39 0.45
N GLN A 296 6.02 -1.25 1.14
CA GLN A 296 5.67 -2.60 0.67
C GLN A 296 4.17 -2.83 0.43
N GLY A 297 3.29 -1.88 0.79
CA GLY A 297 1.84 -2.11 0.73
C GLY A 297 1.36 -2.63 -0.63
N VAL A 298 1.71 -1.94 -1.71
CA VAL A 298 1.39 -2.35 -3.09
C VAL A 298 2.03 -3.70 -3.45
N SER A 299 3.29 -3.89 -3.08
CA SER A 299 4.04 -5.12 -3.37
C SER A 299 3.41 -6.34 -2.71
N LEU A 300 3.05 -6.24 -1.43
CA LEU A 300 2.40 -7.32 -0.69
C LEU A 300 0.98 -7.58 -1.20
N ALA A 301 0.24 -6.54 -1.58
CA ALA A 301 -1.09 -6.69 -2.16
C ALA A 301 -1.04 -7.44 -3.50
N ALA A 302 -0.10 -7.08 -4.38
CA ALA A 302 0.10 -7.76 -5.65
C ALA A 302 0.54 -9.22 -5.46
N GLU A 303 1.51 -9.48 -4.57
CA GLU A 303 1.90 -10.87 -4.24
C GLU A 303 0.71 -11.68 -3.73
N SER A 304 -0.08 -11.13 -2.81
CA SER A 304 -1.21 -11.86 -2.22
C SER A 304 -2.31 -12.15 -3.24
N ALA A 305 -2.61 -11.21 -4.14
CA ALA A 305 -3.57 -11.39 -5.22
C ALA A 305 -3.14 -12.51 -6.19
N VAL A 306 -1.86 -12.52 -6.58
CA VAL A 306 -1.31 -13.54 -7.49
C VAL A 306 -1.26 -14.92 -6.81
N GLU A 307 -0.85 -15.00 -5.53
CA GLU A 307 -0.81 -16.28 -4.80
C GLU A 307 -2.21 -16.86 -4.56
N LEU A 308 -3.20 -16.03 -4.26
CA LEU A 308 -4.58 -16.50 -4.15
C LEU A 308 -5.08 -17.06 -5.47
N ALA A 309 -4.87 -16.35 -6.59
CA ALA A 309 -5.30 -16.82 -7.90
C ALA A 309 -4.60 -18.14 -8.30
N ARG A 310 -3.31 -18.29 -7.97
CA ARG A 310 -2.56 -19.54 -8.17
C ARG A 310 -3.13 -20.68 -7.34
N ALA A 311 -3.44 -20.42 -6.07
CA ALA A 311 -4.05 -21.44 -5.20
C ALA A 311 -5.44 -21.87 -5.71
N LEU A 312 -6.29 -20.92 -6.14
CA LEU A 312 -7.60 -21.19 -6.72
C LEU A 312 -7.54 -21.92 -8.07
N ARG A 313 -6.47 -21.73 -8.86
CA ARG A 313 -6.21 -22.45 -10.10
C ARG A 313 -6.00 -23.95 -9.85
N ASP A 314 -5.24 -24.26 -8.80
CA ASP A 314 -4.72 -25.62 -8.59
C ASP A 314 -5.53 -26.45 -7.58
N LEU A 315 -6.19 -25.79 -6.63
CA LEU A 315 -6.82 -26.44 -5.48
C LEU A 315 -8.33 -26.12 -5.38
N PRO A 316 -9.13 -27.02 -4.81
CA PRO A 316 -10.51 -26.73 -4.46
C PRO A 316 -10.59 -25.69 -3.33
N LEU A 317 -11.67 -24.92 -3.27
CA LEU A 317 -11.86 -23.71 -2.47
C LEU A 317 -11.32 -23.78 -1.02
N PRO A 318 -11.70 -24.71 -0.14
CA PRO A 318 -11.21 -24.71 1.23
C PRO A 318 -9.69 -24.89 1.33
N ARG A 319 -9.13 -25.75 0.47
CA ARG A 319 -7.68 -26.03 0.44
C ARG A 319 -6.90 -24.87 -0.18
N ALA A 320 -7.48 -24.22 -1.21
CA ALA A 320 -6.89 -23.04 -1.84
C ALA A 320 -6.70 -21.91 -0.85
N PHE A 321 -7.71 -21.63 -0.01
CA PHE A 321 -7.63 -20.57 1.00
C PHE A 321 -6.58 -20.88 2.08
N THR A 322 -6.53 -22.11 2.56
CA THR A 322 -5.54 -22.55 3.54
C THR A 322 -4.12 -22.44 2.98
N ALA A 323 -3.89 -22.92 1.76
CA ALA A 323 -2.59 -22.87 1.11
C ALA A 323 -2.14 -21.42 0.86
N TYR A 324 -3.05 -20.56 0.40
CA TYR A 324 -2.81 -19.13 0.23
C TYR A 324 -2.39 -18.47 1.54
N GLU A 325 -3.17 -18.67 2.61
CA GLU A 325 -2.89 -18.07 3.92
C GLU A 325 -1.53 -18.55 4.46
N GLN A 326 -1.24 -19.85 4.39
CA GLN A 326 0.05 -20.42 4.81
C GLN A 326 1.24 -19.83 4.04
N ALA A 327 1.09 -19.64 2.73
CA ALA A 327 2.14 -19.05 1.90
C ALA A 327 2.41 -17.56 2.23
N ARG A 328 1.40 -16.84 2.75
CA ARG A 328 1.47 -15.39 2.88
C ARG A 328 1.63 -14.87 4.30
N ARG A 329 0.93 -15.46 5.28
CA ARG A 329 0.78 -14.91 6.63
C ARG A 329 2.11 -14.54 7.29
N ALA A 330 3.01 -15.50 7.43
CA ALA A 330 4.29 -15.27 8.13
C ALA A 330 5.12 -14.15 7.48
N ARG A 331 5.11 -14.08 6.14
CA ARG A 331 5.83 -13.06 5.39
C ARG A 331 5.25 -11.66 5.62
N VAL A 332 3.94 -11.50 5.48
CA VAL A 332 3.31 -10.17 5.60
C VAL A 332 3.39 -9.65 7.03
N GLU A 333 3.15 -10.49 8.03
CA GLU A 333 3.26 -10.11 9.45
C GLU A 333 4.69 -9.69 9.83
N ARG A 334 5.71 -10.35 9.27
CA ARG A 334 7.10 -9.95 9.45
C ARG A 334 7.39 -8.57 8.84
N VAL A 335 6.85 -8.25 7.66
CA VAL A 335 7.00 -6.91 7.03
C VAL A 335 6.29 -5.85 7.86
N ILE A 336 5.06 -6.12 8.34
CA ILE A 336 4.30 -5.20 9.19
C ILE A 336 5.06 -4.90 10.49
N ALA A 337 5.61 -5.93 11.14
CA ALA A 337 6.42 -5.76 12.35
C ALA A 337 7.68 -4.91 12.10
N GLN A 338 8.32 -5.07 10.95
CA GLN A 338 9.47 -4.24 10.56
C GLN A 338 9.04 -2.77 10.33
N ALA A 339 7.91 -2.53 9.66
CA ALA A 339 7.37 -1.19 9.44
C ALA A 339 7.04 -0.48 10.77
N ALA A 340 6.47 -1.20 11.73
CA ALA A 340 6.16 -0.65 13.06
C ALA A 340 7.43 -0.18 13.80
N ARG A 341 8.53 -0.92 13.71
CA ARG A 341 9.84 -0.49 14.26
C ARG A 341 10.36 0.78 13.59
N THR A 342 10.20 0.90 12.28
CA THR A 342 10.58 2.12 11.53
C THR A 342 9.75 3.33 11.98
N ASN A 343 8.44 3.16 12.21
CA ASN A 343 7.57 4.23 12.71
C ASN A 343 7.99 4.75 14.09
N SER A 344 8.33 3.84 15.01
CA SER A 344 8.81 4.22 16.33
C SER A 344 10.06 5.09 16.26
N GLY A 345 10.97 4.82 15.32
CA GLY A 345 12.15 5.66 15.07
C GLY A 345 11.81 7.06 14.56
N LYS A 346 10.75 7.22 13.76
CA LYS A 346 10.29 8.52 13.24
C LYS A 346 9.66 9.40 14.33
N ALA A 347 9.02 8.80 15.32
CA ALA A 347 8.37 9.46 16.44
C ALA A 347 9.30 9.66 17.67
N ALA A 348 10.59 9.37 17.56
CA ALA A 348 11.52 9.41 18.67
C ALA A 348 11.66 10.83 19.29
N GLY A 349 11.55 10.93 20.60
CA GLY A 349 11.79 12.16 21.35
C GLY A 349 13.26 12.63 21.33
N PRO A 350 13.60 13.78 21.97
CA PRO A 350 14.95 14.38 21.88
C PRO A 350 16.10 13.43 22.22
N VAL A 351 15.96 12.67 23.30
CA VAL A 351 16.99 11.70 23.73
C VAL A 351 17.08 10.52 22.74
N GLY A 352 15.94 9.95 22.35
CA GLY A 352 15.90 8.86 21.38
C GLY A 352 16.50 9.22 20.02
N ARG A 353 16.44 10.49 19.62
CA ARG A 353 17.07 11.00 18.38
C ARG A 353 18.59 10.93 18.45
N VAL A 354 19.20 11.34 19.56
CA VAL A 354 20.67 11.28 19.72
C VAL A 354 21.14 9.83 19.62
N PHE A 355 20.47 8.90 20.31
CA PHE A 355 20.81 7.48 20.21
C PHE A 355 20.58 6.93 18.81
N ARG A 356 19.47 7.27 18.16
CA ARG A 356 19.20 6.87 16.78
C ARG A 356 20.29 7.34 15.83
N ASP A 357 20.63 8.64 15.85
CA ASP A 357 21.60 9.24 14.92
C ASP A 357 23.00 8.67 15.14
N ALA A 358 23.34 8.28 16.36
CA ALA A 358 24.61 7.63 16.68
C ALA A 358 24.65 6.14 16.24
N LEU A 359 23.53 5.41 16.40
CA LEU A 359 23.48 3.96 16.15
C LEU A 359 23.05 3.59 14.73
N LEU A 360 22.30 4.47 14.05
CA LEU A 360 21.76 4.20 12.72
C LEU A 360 22.83 3.85 11.68
N PRO A 361 24.01 4.49 11.63
CA PRO A 361 25.09 4.11 10.72
C PRO A 361 25.58 2.68 10.94
N LEU A 362 25.63 2.24 12.21
CA LEU A 362 26.03 0.87 12.56
C LEU A 362 24.96 -0.14 12.10
N PHE A 363 23.68 0.15 12.38
CA PHE A 363 22.58 -0.71 11.93
C PHE A 363 22.46 -0.76 10.41
N ALA A 364 22.71 0.36 9.71
CA ALA A 364 22.69 0.41 8.25
C ALA A 364 23.80 -0.46 7.63
N ARG A 365 25.00 -0.51 8.24
CA ARG A 365 26.07 -1.43 7.82
C ARG A 365 25.70 -2.90 8.01
N LEU A 366 24.85 -3.20 8.98
CA LEU A 366 24.35 -4.54 9.24
C LEU A 366 23.16 -4.94 8.35
N ALA A 367 22.50 -3.95 7.72
CA ALA A 367 21.40 -4.17 6.79
C ALA A 367 21.94 -4.39 5.37
N THR A 368 22.66 -5.48 5.17
CA THR A 368 23.21 -5.84 3.85
C THR A 368 22.10 -6.32 2.91
N PRO A 369 22.28 -6.22 1.56
CA PRO A 369 21.30 -6.71 0.58
C PRO A 369 20.87 -8.16 0.86
N GLU A 370 21.79 -9.04 1.25
CA GLU A 370 21.51 -10.45 1.55
C GLU A 370 20.57 -10.60 2.75
N LYS A 371 20.74 -9.77 3.80
CA LYS A 371 19.84 -9.77 4.96
C LYS A 371 18.47 -9.19 4.65
N MET A 372 18.38 -8.37 3.62
CA MET A 372 17.11 -7.76 3.15
C MET A 372 16.42 -8.56 2.03
N ALA A 373 17.14 -9.55 1.45
CA ALA A 373 16.65 -10.38 0.35
C ALA A 373 15.28 -11.03 0.66
N TRP A 374 15.08 -11.49 1.90
CA TRP A 374 13.80 -12.06 2.32
C TRP A 374 12.61 -11.11 2.08
N GLN A 375 12.83 -9.79 2.13
CA GLN A 375 11.79 -8.78 1.97
C GLN A 375 11.58 -8.42 0.49
N TYR A 376 12.65 -8.36 -0.31
CA TYR A 376 12.64 -7.77 -1.64
C TYR A 376 12.80 -8.76 -2.79
N ASP A 377 13.39 -9.93 -2.54
CA ASP A 377 13.72 -10.90 -3.59
C ASP A 377 12.69 -12.03 -3.70
N HIS A 378 11.56 -11.92 -2.98
CA HIS A 378 10.50 -12.89 -3.11
C HIS A 378 9.95 -12.93 -4.54
N ARG A 379 9.84 -14.13 -5.09
CA ARG A 379 9.30 -14.37 -6.44
C ARG A 379 8.24 -15.44 -6.38
N ILE A 380 7.15 -15.22 -7.09
CA ILE A 380 6.07 -16.19 -7.25
C ILE A 380 6.35 -16.95 -8.54
N HIS A 381 6.51 -18.25 -8.43
CA HIS A 381 6.67 -19.14 -9.57
C HIS A 381 5.29 -19.57 -10.06
N TRP A 382 4.72 -18.79 -10.98
CA TRP A 382 3.35 -18.99 -11.45
C TRP A 382 3.10 -20.39 -11.97
N GLU A 383 4.02 -20.95 -12.75
CA GLU A 383 3.85 -22.26 -13.37
C GLU A 383 4.03 -23.44 -12.39
N ALA A 384 4.64 -23.20 -11.24
CA ALA A 384 4.81 -24.25 -10.23
C ALA A 384 3.45 -24.58 -9.59
N PRO A 385 3.09 -25.86 -9.47
CA PRO A 385 1.83 -26.25 -8.83
C PRO A 385 1.85 -25.88 -7.34
N VAL A 386 0.67 -25.54 -6.82
CA VAL A 386 0.47 -25.37 -5.38
C VAL A 386 0.29 -26.75 -4.75
N ALA A 387 1.18 -27.13 -3.84
CA ALA A 387 1.04 -28.37 -3.08
C ALA A 387 -0.18 -28.28 -2.15
N ALA A 388 -0.90 -29.37 -2.04
CA ALA A 388 -2.09 -29.49 -1.18
C ALA A 388 -1.72 -29.68 0.28
#